data_1e17cc4762d9a03f19154412f70ffd84
#
_entry.id   1e17cc4762d9a03f19154412f70ffd84
#
_cell.length_a   1.000
_cell.length_b   1.000
_cell.length_c   1.000
_cell.angle_alpha   90.00
_cell.angle_beta   90.00
_cell.angle_gamma   90.00
#
_symmetry.space_group_name_H-M   'P 1'
#
loop_
_entity.id
_entity.type
_entity.pdbx_description
1 polymer ?
#
loop_
_entity_poly.entity_id
_entity_poly.type
_entity_poly.pdbx_seq_one_letter_code
_entity_poly.pdbx_strand_id
1 'polypeptide(L)'
;MGVTYQTLADLQTVYNIAKDATTAGTANAAQTQLITLCDQFYARMSAAAIKQSKTVGADFAAITLAELDVIANGGEYSKPDANAGETVGVEYFQKGVCYYNILIRHDDAITATMALGKYGVVRNNWYTLAINSVKQPGTPWIPDTTDPTDPEKPGENDDDAEAYLSVSITINPWTTWSQGVDL
;
A
#
# COMPACT_ATOMS: atom_id res chain seq x y z
N MET A 1 15.30 -6.70 4.23
CA MET A 1 14.57 -7.97 4.03
C MET A 1 14.08 -8.00 2.59
N GLY A 2 14.16 -9.16 1.91
CA GLY A 2 13.61 -9.29 0.56
C GLY A 2 12.11 -9.41 0.61
N VAL A 3 11.41 -8.78 -0.35
CA VAL A 3 9.98 -8.96 -0.56
C VAL A 3 9.80 -10.22 -1.41
N THR A 4 8.99 -11.15 -0.96
CA THR A 4 8.70 -12.39 -1.68
C THR A 4 7.22 -12.41 -2.04
N TYR A 5 6.92 -12.55 -3.33
CA TYR A 5 5.54 -12.70 -3.81
C TYR A 5 5.24 -14.18 -3.99
N GLN A 6 4.18 -14.65 -3.35
CA GLN A 6 3.75 -16.03 -3.39
C GLN A 6 2.23 -16.11 -3.55
N THR A 7 1.75 -17.25 -4.05
CA THR A 7 0.32 -17.54 -3.96
C THR A 7 -0.06 -17.83 -2.51
N LEU A 8 -1.34 -17.67 -2.16
CA LEU A 8 -1.82 -18.03 -0.82
C LEU A 8 -1.48 -19.49 -0.47
N ALA A 9 -1.66 -20.40 -1.43
CA ALA A 9 -1.39 -21.84 -1.22
C ALA A 9 0.10 -22.12 -0.95
N ASP A 10 1.01 -21.44 -1.67
CA ASP A 10 2.45 -21.58 -1.43
C ASP A 10 2.81 -21.06 -0.04
N LEU A 11 2.28 -19.88 0.33
CA LEU A 11 2.54 -19.31 1.65
C LEU A 11 1.98 -20.18 2.78
N GLN A 12 0.78 -20.75 2.61
CA GLN A 12 0.20 -21.70 3.57
C GLN A 12 1.04 -22.97 3.69
N THR A 13 1.62 -23.45 2.61
CA THR A 13 2.52 -24.61 2.64
C THR A 13 3.76 -24.32 3.49
N VAL A 14 4.41 -23.17 3.26
CA VAL A 14 5.60 -22.76 4.04
C VAL A 14 5.24 -22.48 5.51
N TYR A 15 4.08 -21.90 5.76
CA TYR A 15 3.55 -21.68 7.11
C TYR A 15 3.35 -23.01 7.87
N ASN A 16 2.74 -24.03 7.25
CA ASN A 16 2.54 -25.34 7.86
C ASN A 16 3.88 -26.03 8.16
N ILE A 17 4.85 -25.98 7.24
CA ILE A 17 6.20 -26.50 7.49
C ILE A 17 6.85 -25.81 8.71
N ALA A 18 6.67 -24.50 8.83
CA ALA A 18 7.20 -23.74 9.97
C ALA A 18 6.49 -24.13 11.29
N LYS A 19 5.18 -24.35 11.27
CA LYS A 19 4.39 -24.83 12.43
C LYS A 19 4.84 -26.21 12.88
N ASP A 20 5.05 -27.13 11.94
CA ASP A 20 5.55 -28.48 12.23
C ASP A 20 6.96 -28.43 12.85
N ALA A 21 7.85 -27.59 12.31
CA ALA A 21 9.18 -27.37 12.87
C ALA A 21 9.13 -26.79 14.30
N THR A 22 8.18 -25.90 14.57
CA THR A 22 7.96 -25.34 15.91
C THR A 22 7.51 -26.44 16.88
N THR A 23 6.56 -27.27 16.46
CA THR A 23 6.06 -28.39 17.26
C THR A 23 7.16 -29.40 17.54
N ALA A 24 8.05 -29.64 16.59
CA ALA A 24 9.22 -30.52 16.76
C ALA A 24 10.38 -29.88 17.56
N GLY A 25 10.29 -28.61 17.92
CA GLY A 25 11.36 -27.88 18.60
C GLY A 25 12.58 -27.56 17.72
N THR A 26 12.43 -27.59 16.39
CA THR A 26 13.52 -27.39 15.40
C THR A 26 13.38 -26.09 14.59
N ALA A 27 12.37 -25.27 14.88
CA ALA A 27 12.11 -24.03 14.16
C ALA A 27 13.25 -23.02 14.32
N ASN A 28 13.67 -22.41 13.22
CA ASN A 28 14.62 -21.31 13.23
C ASN A 28 13.90 -19.95 13.37
N ALA A 29 14.68 -18.87 13.57
CA ALA A 29 14.15 -17.52 13.76
C ALA A 29 13.29 -17.05 12.59
N ALA A 30 13.64 -17.37 11.35
CA ALA A 30 12.87 -16.96 10.16
C ALA A 30 11.51 -17.68 10.11
N GLN A 31 11.46 -18.95 10.46
CA GLN A 31 10.21 -19.72 10.57
C GLN A 31 9.30 -19.16 11.67
N THR A 32 9.85 -18.84 12.83
CA THR A 32 9.10 -18.22 13.93
C THR A 32 8.54 -16.86 13.50
N GLN A 33 9.34 -16.05 12.83
CA GLN A 33 8.88 -14.75 12.31
C GLN A 33 7.78 -14.92 11.26
N LEU A 34 7.91 -15.87 10.34
CA LEU A 34 6.88 -16.15 9.32
C LEU A 34 5.54 -16.50 9.98
N ILE A 35 5.55 -17.39 10.97
CA ILE A 35 4.33 -17.75 11.71
C ILE A 35 3.71 -16.51 12.32
N THR A 36 4.51 -15.70 13.02
CA THR A 36 4.02 -14.47 13.65
C THR A 36 3.35 -13.53 12.65
N LEU A 37 3.96 -13.29 11.48
CA LEU A 37 3.40 -12.42 10.44
C LEU A 37 2.10 -12.97 9.85
N CYS A 38 2.04 -14.27 9.60
CA CYS A 38 0.83 -14.94 9.07
C CYS A 38 -0.31 -14.92 10.10
N ASP A 39 0.00 -15.16 11.38
CA ASP A 39 -0.99 -15.13 12.46
C ASP A 39 -1.52 -13.71 12.70
N GLN A 40 -0.68 -12.67 12.59
CA GLN A 40 -1.10 -11.27 12.65
C GLN A 40 -2.01 -10.90 11.47
N PHE A 41 -1.65 -11.31 10.26
CA PHE A 41 -2.51 -11.11 9.08
C PHE A 41 -3.86 -11.78 9.28
N TYR A 42 -3.89 -13.05 9.72
CA TYR A 42 -5.11 -13.78 10.00
C TYR A 42 -5.97 -13.08 11.07
N ALA A 43 -5.37 -12.59 12.14
CA ALA A 43 -6.08 -11.90 13.21
C ALA A 43 -6.78 -10.62 12.70
N ARG A 44 -6.10 -9.83 11.87
CA ARG A 44 -6.70 -8.64 11.24
C ARG A 44 -7.83 -9.01 10.28
N MET A 45 -7.60 -10.00 9.42
CA MET A 45 -8.61 -10.49 8.49
C MET A 45 -9.85 -11.02 9.22
N SER A 46 -9.66 -11.81 10.27
CA SER A 46 -10.75 -12.32 11.09
C SER A 46 -11.53 -11.21 11.78
N ALA A 47 -10.85 -10.20 12.32
CA ALA A 47 -11.49 -9.03 12.90
C ALA A 47 -12.33 -8.24 11.88
N ALA A 48 -11.82 -8.05 10.67
CA ALA A 48 -12.54 -7.41 9.57
C ALA A 48 -13.77 -8.22 9.15
N ALA A 49 -13.65 -9.55 9.08
CA ALA A 49 -14.76 -10.46 8.79
C ALA A 49 -15.88 -10.36 9.84
N ILE A 50 -15.52 -10.35 11.12
CA ILE A 50 -16.48 -10.21 12.23
C ILE A 50 -17.27 -8.89 12.10
N LYS A 51 -16.60 -7.77 11.84
CA LYS A 51 -17.26 -6.46 11.62
C LYS A 51 -18.28 -6.52 10.48
N GLN A 52 -18.07 -7.38 9.49
CA GLN A 52 -18.96 -7.58 8.32
C GLN A 52 -19.93 -8.74 8.49
N SER A 53 -20.02 -9.35 9.67
CA SER A 53 -20.86 -10.53 9.94
C SER A 53 -20.53 -11.71 9.01
N LYS A 54 -19.25 -11.90 8.69
CA LYS A 54 -18.73 -12.99 7.86
C LYS A 54 -17.93 -13.97 8.72
N THR A 55 -17.85 -15.21 8.26
CA THR A 55 -17.00 -16.24 8.85
C THR A 55 -15.81 -16.52 7.95
N VAL A 56 -14.69 -16.90 8.56
CA VAL A 56 -13.47 -17.29 7.88
C VAL A 56 -12.95 -18.59 8.45
N GLY A 57 -12.01 -19.24 7.76
CA GLY A 57 -11.31 -20.43 8.26
C GLY A 57 -10.77 -20.24 9.67
N ALA A 58 -10.48 -21.33 10.34
CA ALA A 58 -10.13 -21.33 11.77
C ALA A 58 -8.76 -20.70 12.08
N ASP A 59 -7.85 -20.70 11.12
CA ASP A 59 -6.50 -20.14 11.21
C ASP A 59 -5.98 -19.75 9.83
N PHE A 60 -4.75 -19.24 9.74
CA PHE A 60 -4.12 -18.84 8.47
C PHE A 60 -4.04 -20.00 7.46
N ALA A 61 -3.85 -21.24 7.92
CA ALA A 61 -3.77 -22.40 7.02
C ALA A 61 -5.12 -22.74 6.38
N ALA A 62 -6.24 -22.35 7.00
CA ALA A 62 -7.59 -22.69 6.58
C ALA A 62 -8.31 -21.59 5.78
N ILE A 63 -7.75 -20.37 5.66
CA ILE A 63 -8.36 -19.31 4.87
C ILE A 63 -8.29 -19.60 3.37
N THR A 64 -9.27 -19.10 2.62
CA THR A 64 -9.37 -19.25 1.17
C THR A 64 -9.28 -17.92 0.45
N LEU A 65 -8.90 -17.94 -0.83
CA LEU A 65 -8.95 -16.74 -1.67
C LEU A 65 -10.35 -16.15 -1.77
N ALA A 66 -11.37 -17.00 -1.81
CA ALA A 66 -12.76 -16.56 -1.86
C ALA A 66 -13.15 -15.77 -0.60
N GLU A 67 -12.68 -16.20 0.59
CA GLU A 67 -12.90 -15.46 1.83
C GLU A 67 -12.16 -14.11 1.81
N LEU A 68 -10.91 -14.08 1.38
CA LEU A 68 -10.14 -12.85 1.23
C LEU A 68 -10.82 -11.86 0.28
N ASP A 69 -11.34 -12.34 -0.85
CA ASP A 69 -12.02 -11.49 -1.86
C ASP A 69 -13.35 -10.90 -1.37
N VAL A 70 -14.02 -11.60 -0.46
CA VAL A 70 -15.35 -11.21 0.07
C VAL A 70 -15.24 -10.29 1.28
N ILE A 71 -14.16 -10.37 2.04
CA ILE A 71 -13.88 -9.48 3.16
C ILE A 71 -13.34 -8.19 2.56
N ALA A 72 -14.22 -7.25 2.41
CA ALA A 72 -14.18 -5.96 1.75
C ALA A 72 -12.84 -5.32 1.37
N ASN A 73 -12.87 -4.77 0.19
CA ASN A 73 -12.11 -3.58 -0.24
C ASN A 73 -10.60 -3.62 -0.03
N GLY A 74 -9.94 -4.71 -0.33
CA GLY A 74 -8.49 -4.78 -0.36
C GLY A 74 -7.80 -4.43 0.98
N GLY A 75 -8.52 -4.33 1.93
CA GLY A 75 -8.57 -4.21 3.20
C GLY A 75 -7.68 -3.75 4.26
N GLU A 76 -8.36 -3.24 5.28
CA GLU A 76 -7.77 -3.00 6.61
C GLU A 76 -6.90 -4.16 7.12
N TYR A 77 -7.21 -5.40 6.76
CA TYR A 77 -6.44 -6.57 7.19
C TYR A 77 -5.06 -6.71 6.53
N SER A 78 -4.83 -6.07 5.39
CA SER A 78 -3.52 -6.05 4.73
C SER A 78 -2.61 -4.92 5.24
N LYS A 79 -3.15 -3.93 5.95
CA LYS A 79 -2.37 -2.82 6.50
C LYS A 79 -1.53 -3.30 7.69
N PRO A 80 -0.23 -2.99 7.75
CA PRO A 80 0.53 -3.12 8.98
C PRO A 80 -0.09 -2.24 10.08
N ASP A 81 -0.18 -2.75 11.30
CA ASP A 81 -0.65 -1.94 12.43
C ASP A 81 0.49 -1.08 12.97
N ALA A 82 0.51 0.18 12.55
CA ALA A 82 1.51 1.15 13.03
C ALA A 82 1.42 1.38 14.54
N ASN A 83 0.22 1.24 15.15
CA ASN A 83 0.04 1.38 16.60
C ASN A 83 0.66 0.19 17.35
N ALA A 84 0.73 -0.99 16.72
CA ALA A 84 1.45 -2.15 17.23
C ALA A 84 2.94 -2.13 16.90
N GLY A 85 3.44 -1.08 16.24
CA GLY A 85 4.84 -0.96 15.81
C GLY A 85 5.19 -1.89 14.64
N GLU A 86 4.21 -2.36 13.90
CA GLU A 86 4.42 -3.21 12.73
C GLU A 86 4.88 -2.37 11.54
N THR A 87 6.05 -2.68 11.00
CA THR A 87 6.59 -2.08 9.78
C THR A 87 6.64 -3.06 8.61
N VAL A 88 6.37 -4.35 8.87
CA VAL A 88 6.41 -5.44 7.90
C VAL A 88 5.27 -6.39 8.21
N GLY A 89 4.59 -6.89 7.18
CA GLY A 89 3.48 -7.82 7.34
C GLY A 89 3.28 -8.70 6.11
N VAL A 90 2.24 -9.49 6.14
CA VAL A 90 1.69 -10.16 4.97
C VAL A 90 0.67 -9.21 4.34
N GLU A 91 0.83 -8.95 3.05
CA GLU A 91 -0.07 -8.11 2.27
C GLU A 91 -0.77 -8.95 1.19
N TYR A 92 -2.05 -8.69 1.01
CA TYR A 92 -2.85 -9.36 -0.02
C TYR A 92 -3.24 -8.39 -1.13
N PHE A 93 -2.77 -8.66 -2.33
CA PHE A 93 -3.10 -7.90 -3.54
C PHE A 93 -4.27 -8.55 -4.25
N GLN A 94 -5.48 -8.11 -3.96
CA GLN A 94 -6.71 -8.66 -4.55
C GLN A 94 -6.66 -8.60 -6.08
N LYS A 95 -6.71 -9.76 -6.72
CA LYS A 95 -6.58 -9.90 -8.20
C LYS A 95 -5.30 -9.27 -8.78
N GLY A 96 -4.27 -9.11 -7.97
CA GLY A 96 -3.02 -8.46 -8.37
C GLY A 96 -3.11 -6.94 -8.55
N VAL A 97 -4.16 -6.30 -8.03
CA VAL A 97 -4.35 -4.84 -8.12
C VAL A 97 -3.62 -4.15 -6.99
N CYS A 98 -2.94 -3.07 -7.31
CA CYS A 98 -2.32 -2.17 -6.34
C CYS A 98 -2.50 -0.72 -6.77
N TYR A 99 -2.33 0.19 -5.83
CA TYR A 99 -2.49 1.62 -6.02
C TYR A 99 -1.18 2.33 -5.69
N TYR A 100 -0.97 3.45 -6.39
CA TYR A 100 0.17 4.31 -6.15
C TYR A 100 -0.33 5.72 -5.87
N ASN A 101 0.12 6.29 -4.77
CA ASN A 101 -0.12 7.69 -4.47
C ASN A 101 1.01 8.52 -5.07
N ILE A 102 0.67 9.52 -5.88
CA ILE A 102 1.65 10.40 -6.52
C ILE A 102 1.36 11.84 -6.08
N LEU A 103 2.28 12.41 -5.34
CA LEU A 103 2.22 13.81 -4.97
C LEU A 103 2.68 14.68 -6.15
N ILE A 104 1.81 15.59 -6.58
CA ILE A 104 2.13 16.52 -7.65
C ILE A 104 2.99 17.63 -7.07
N ARG A 105 4.24 17.73 -7.55
CA ARG A 105 5.14 18.84 -7.22
C ARG A 105 4.93 19.97 -8.20
N HIS A 106 4.70 21.18 -7.68
CA HIS A 106 4.61 22.37 -8.50
C HIS A 106 5.97 23.06 -8.68
N ASP A 107 6.79 23.08 -7.64
CA ASP A 107 8.11 23.73 -7.70
C ASP A 107 9.18 22.86 -7.01
N ASP A 108 10.02 22.22 -7.84
CA ASP A 108 11.13 21.40 -7.37
C ASP A 108 12.32 22.22 -6.83
N ALA A 109 12.37 23.52 -7.09
CA ALA A 109 13.41 24.39 -6.53
C ALA A 109 13.21 24.64 -5.04
N ILE A 110 12.01 24.40 -4.52
CA ILE A 110 11.73 24.53 -3.10
C ILE A 110 12.24 23.28 -2.37
N THR A 111 13.32 23.41 -1.63
CA THR A 111 13.98 22.30 -0.91
C THR A 111 13.37 22.04 0.47
N ALA A 112 12.70 23.02 1.07
CA ALA A 112 12.11 22.85 2.39
C ALA A 112 10.91 21.89 2.34
N THR A 113 10.88 20.96 3.29
CA THR A 113 9.77 20.00 3.46
C THR A 113 8.47 20.76 3.75
N MET A 114 7.36 20.34 3.15
CA MET A 114 6.04 20.94 3.33
C MET A 114 5.96 22.45 3.06
N ALA A 115 6.91 23.01 2.32
CA ALA A 115 6.91 24.43 2.02
C ALA A 115 5.74 24.80 1.09
N LEU A 116 5.14 25.93 1.36
CA LEU A 116 4.06 26.47 0.53
C LEU A 116 4.53 26.63 -0.92
N GLY A 117 3.75 26.08 -1.88
CA GLY A 117 4.04 26.13 -3.31
C GLY A 117 4.90 24.97 -3.82
N LYS A 118 5.46 24.11 -2.94
CA LYS A 118 6.20 22.93 -3.38
C LYS A 118 5.25 21.88 -3.98
N TYR A 119 4.16 21.57 -3.28
CA TYR A 119 3.20 20.55 -3.67
C TYR A 119 1.86 21.14 -4.11
N GLY A 120 1.10 20.32 -4.82
CA GLY A 120 -0.24 20.64 -5.27
C GLY A 120 -0.30 21.15 -6.70
N VAL A 121 -1.49 21.59 -7.10
CA VAL A 121 -1.75 22.11 -8.42
C VAL A 121 -2.06 23.61 -8.34
N VAL A 122 -1.45 24.38 -9.22
CA VAL A 122 -1.67 25.82 -9.32
C VAL A 122 -2.55 26.12 -10.53
N ARG A 123 -3.49 27.06 -10.36
CA ARG A 123 -4.41 27.50 -11.40
C ARG A 123 -3.68 27.86 -12.69
N ASN A 124 -4.28 27.58 -13.82
CA ASN A 124 -3.75 27.89 -15.17
C ASN A 124 -2.44 27.17 -15.52
N ASN A 125 -2.21 26.02 -14.92
CA ASN A 125 -1.13 25.10 -15.31
C ASN A 125 -1.71 23.75 -15.73
N TRP A 126 -1.01 23.10 -16.62
CA TRP A 126 -1.26 21.75 -17.05
C TRP A 126 -0.07 20.89 -16.61
N TYR A 127 -0.36 19.79 -15.93
CA TYR A 127 0.64 18.87 -15.39
C TYR A 127 0.66 17.59 -16.20
N THR A 128 1.83 17.21 -16.68
CA THR A 128 2.05 15.92 -17.35
C THR A 128 2.88 15.04 -16.41
N LEU A 129 2.34 13.90 -16.02
CA LEU A 129 3.02 12.91 -15.21
C LEU A 129 3.49 11.76 -16.12
N ALA A 130 4.77 11.48 -16.12
CA ALA A 130 5.34 10.33 -16.82
C ALA A 130 5.86 9.34 -15.77
N ILE A 131 5.33 8.11 -15.79
CA ILE A 131 5.82 7.01 -14.96
C ILE A 131 7.02 6.39 -15.68
N ASN A 132 8.21 6.58 -15.14
CA ASN A 132 9.45 6.11 -15.75
C ASN A 132 9.74 4.64 -15.39
N SER A 133 9.45 4.23 -14.18
CA SER A 133 9.62 2.84 -13.73
C SER A 133 8.75 2.53 -12.52
N VAL A 134 8.40 1.26 -12.38
CA VAL A 134 7.76 0.68 -11.20
C VAL A 134 8.78 -0.20 -10.52
N LYS A 135 9.16 0.11 -9.30
CA LYS A 135 10.21 -0.62 -8.55
C LYS A 135 9.64 -1.80 -7.77
N GLN A 136 8.42 -1.67 -7.27
CA GLN A 136 7.71 -2.69 -6.51
C GLN A 136 6.20 -2.42 -6.56
N PRO A 137 5.34 -3.38 -6.21
CA PRO A 137 3.90 -3.11 -6.06
C PRO A 137 3.66 -1.96 -5.10
N GLY A 138 2.62 -1.19 -5.39
CA GLY A 138 2.14 -0.12 -4.52
C GLY A 138 1.29 -0.68 -3.37
N THR A 139 0.37 0.14 -2.91
CA THR A 139 -0.53 -0.20 -1.81
C THR A 139 -1.56 -1.24 -2.24
N PRO A 140 -1.78 -2.32 -1.46
CA PRO A 140 -2.73 -3.39 -1.81
C PRO A 140 -4.21 -3.01 -1.61
N TRP A 141 -4.51 -1.85 -1.08
CA TRP A 141 -5.89 -1.37 -0.84
C TRP A 141 -6.13 0.02 -1.44
N ILE A 142 -7.40 0.38 -1.64
CA ILE A 142 -7.80 1.73 -2.04
C ILE A 142 -7.75 2.62 -0.79
N PRO A 143 -6.96 3.70 -0.81
CA PRO A 143 -6.93 4.65 0.30
C PRO A 143 -8.31 5.27 0.56
N ASP A 144 -8.74 5.30 1.82
CA ASP A 144 -9.94 6.02 2.22
C ASP A 144 -9.59 7.47 2.58
N THR A 145 -9.90 8.38 1.69
CA THR A 145 -9.62 9.80 1.88
C THR A 145 -10.42 10.45 3.03
N THR A 146 -11.43 9.76 3.55
CA THR A 146 -12.23 10.25 4.67
C THR A 146 -11.72 9.77 6.02
N ASP A 147 -10.91 8.71 6.04
CA ASP A 147 -10.30 8.18 7.26
C ASP A 147 -9.01 8.96 7.60
N PRO A 148 -8.97 9.70 8.74
CA PRO A 148 -7.79 10.43 9.15
C PRO A 148 -6.62 9.53 9.55
N THR A 149 -6.85 8.24 9.77
CA THR A 149 -5.82 7.27 10.18
C THR A 149 -5.29 6.46 9.00
N ASP A 150 -5.79 6.69 7.79
CA ASP A 150 -5.31 5.99 6.59
C ASP A 150 -3.83 6.33 6.36
N PRO A 151 -2.92 5.34 6.37
CA PRO A 151 -1.49 5.57 6.22
C PRO A 151 -1.11 6.14 4.83
N GLU A 152 -2.01 6.02 3.85
CA GLU A 152 -1.81 6.59 2.51
C GLU A 152 -2.17 8.08 2.42
N LYS A 153 -2.75 8.66 3.46
CA LYS A 153 -2.82 10.12 3.51
C LYS A 153 -1.41 10.67 3.64
N PRO A 154 -1.07 11.70 2.86
CA PRO A 154 0.21 12.38 3.03
C PRO A 154 0.35 12.76 4.51
N GLY A 155 1.33 12.14 5.16
CA GLY A 155 1.71 12.51 6.51
C GLY A 155 2.48 13.82 6.51
N GLU A 156 3.22 14.07 7.57
CA GLU A 156 4.06 15.26 7.68
C GLU A 156 5.22 15.27 6.66
N ASN A 157 5.53 14.12 6.03
CA ASN A 157 6.61 13.96 5.07
C ASN A 157 6.09 13.50 3.69
N ASP A 158 5.72 14.45 2.86
CA ASP A 158 5.28 14.17 1.49
C ASP A 158 6.36 13.50 0.63
N ASP A 159 7.64 13.61 1.02
CA ASP A 159 8.76 13.03 0.28
C ASP A 159 8.86 11.50 0.42
N ASP A 160 8.20 10.89 1.39
CA ASP A 160 8.22 9.44 1.62
C ASP A 160 7.28 8.67 0.67
N ALA A 161 6.29 9.33 0.07
CA ALA A 161 5.30 8.69 -0.81
C ALA A 161 5.88 8.25 -2.18
N GLU A 162 7.10 8.65 -2.52
CA GLU A 162 7.72 8.39 -3.84
C GLU A 162 8.53 7.09 -3.93
N ALA A 163 8.58 6.27 -2.88
CA ALA A 163 9.50 5.13 -2.80
C ALA A 163 9.26 4.03 -3.86
N TYR A 164 8.04 3.91 -4.39
CA TYR A 164 7.62 2.79 -5.26
C TYR A 164 7.64 3.10 -6.76
N LEU A 165 7.50 4.37 -7.13
CA LEU A 165 7.49 4.82 -8.52
C LEU A 165 8.61 5.82 -8.79
N SER A 166 9.16 5.78 -10.00
CA SER A 166 9.94 6.88 -10.54
C SER A 166 9.04 7.71 -11.46
N VAL A 167 8.73 8.93 -11.06
CA VAL A 167 7.81 9.84 -11.77
C VAL A 167 8.55 11.09 -12.19
N SER A 168 8.32 11.52 -13.43
CA SER A 168 8.71 12.86 -13.90
C SER A 168 7.46 13.72 -14.06
N ILE A 169 7.49 14.92 -13.49
CA ILE A 169 6.40 15.90 -13.59
C ILE A 169 6.85 17.05 -14.47
N THR A 170 6.09 17.33 -15.52
CA THR A 170 6.31 18.49 -16.39
C THR A 170 5.16 19.48 -16.18
N ILE A 171 5.49 20.72 -15.86
CA ILE A 171 4.54 21.81 -15.65
C ILE A 171 4.53 22.69 -16.91
N ASN A 172 3.37 22.79 -17.52
CA ASN A 172 3.16 23.60 -18.71
C ASN A 172 2.24 24.78 -18.36
N PRO A 173 2.75 26.02 -18.28
CA PRO A 173 1.90 27.18 -18.06
C PRO A 173 1.00 27.41 -19.27
N TRP A 174 -0.25 27.77 -19.03
CA TRP A 174 -1.14 28.23 -20.09
C TRP A 174 -0.66 29.63 -20.56
N THR A 175 -0.15 29.68 -21.77
CA THR A 175 0.12 30.98 -22.44
C THR A 175 -1.18 31.51 -23.00
N THR A 176 -1.57 32.71 -22.60
CA THR A 176 -2.67 33.45 -23.24
C THR A 176 -2.23 33.92 -24.61
N TRP A 177 -2.90 33.45 -25.65
CA TRP A 177 -2.80 34.02 -26.98
C TRP A 177 -3.79 35.20 -27.07
N SER A 178 -3.29 36.41 -27.24
CA SER A 178 -4.12 37.55 -27.63
C SER A 178 -3.97 37.78 -29.12
N GLN A 179 -5.04 37.64 -29.85
CA GLN A 179 -5.12 38.05 -31.25
C GLN A 179 -5.78 39.41 -31.29
N GLY A 180 -5.02 40.41 -31.70
CA GLY A 180 -5.58 41.72 -32.03
C GLY A 180 -6.38 41.60 -33.33
N VAL A 181 -7.64 41.97 -33.30
CA VAL A 181 -8.46 42.15 -34.50
C VAL A 181 -8.58 43.65 -34.71
N ASP A 182 -7.93 44.16 -35.74
CA ASP A 182 -8.19 45.54 -36.25
C ASP A 182 -9.51 45.50 -37.00
N LEU A 183 -10.47 46.32 -36.56
CA LEU A 183 -11.75 46.58 -37.22
C LEU A 183 -11.65 47.74 -38.16
#